data_81f5802eb0e2b9d8cc1c18011cada1ea
#
_entry.id   81f5802eb0e2b9d8cc1c18011cada1ea
#
_cell.length_a   1.000
_cell.length_b   1.000
_cell.length_c   1.000
_cell.angle_alpha   90.00
_cell.angle_beta   90.00
_cell.angle_gamma   90.00
#
_symmetry.space_group_name_H-M   'P 1'
#
loop_
_entity.id
_entity.type
_entity.pdbx_description
1 polymer ?
#
loop_
_entity_poly.entity_id
_entity_poly.type
_entity_poly.pdbx_seq_one_letter_code
_entity_poly.pdbx_strand_id
1 'polypeptide(L)'
;VYDVVMHLSNEFKNCDFEAKAFELSIDKDGEVKPQALPLESGGSIQIRGSIDRVDVYDLNGEKYVRVIDYKSGVKKFKLSDILDGLNLQMFVYLFALCDDKNAALNGVPAGVLYMHAARNILNFNSPIEAKNNLENKKESRFKMNGIVLSDNDNAIAKAMEHELEGKYIPVSASTKGVKGDLITLEQLGLLHKKIDSLVRKMGNERQNGAIERAPIEYSTH
;
A
#
# COMPACT_ATOMS: atom_id res chain seq x y z
N VAL A 1 -17.19 7.23 -12.23
CA VAL A 1 -16.10 6.96 -13.18
C VAL A 1 -15.36 8.24 -13.53
N TYR A 2 -16.01 9.28 -14.08
CA TYR A 2 -15.37 10.51 -14.55
C TYR A 2 -14.45 11.16 -13.49
N ASP A 3 -14.93 11.36 -12.26
CA ASP A 3 -14.14 12.00 -11.20
C ASP A 3 -12.88 11.20 -10.82
N VAL A 4 -12.95 9.85 -10.83
CA VAL A 4 -11.81 8.97 -10.57
C VAL A 4 -10.78 9.11 -11.68
N VAL A 5 -11.21 9.10 -12.95
CA VAL A 5 -10.33 9.25 -14.11
C VAL A 5 -9.63 10.61 -14.09
N MET A 6 -10.36 11.68 -13.78
CA MET A 6 -9.77 13.02 -13.66
C MET A 6 -8.76 13.11 -12.53
N HIS A 7 -9.06 12.50 -11.38
CA HIS A 7 -8.12 12.44 -10.24
C HIS A 7 -6.85 11.70 -10.61
N LEU A 8 -6.97 10.50 -11.21
CA LEU A 8 -5.82 9.72 -11.68
C LEU A 8 -5.00 10.47 -12.74
N SER A 9 -5.67 11.14 -13.70
CA SER A 9 -4.99 11.96 -14.70
C SER A 9 -4.16 13.10 -14.06
N ASN A 10 -4.68 13.71 -13.00
CA ASN A 10 -3.97 14.75 -12.28
C ASN A 10 -2.86 14.17 -11.37
N GLU A 11 -3.07 13.00 -10.74
CA GLU A 11 -2.04 12.28 -10.01
C GLU A 11 -0.84 12.01 -10.92
N PHE A 12 -1.05 11.38 -12.08
CA PHE A 12 0.02 11.05 -13.01
C PHE A 12 0.79 12.27 -13.54
N LYS A 13 0.16 13.45 -13.66
CA LYS A 13 0.85 14.68 -14.04
C LYS A 13 1.76 15.25 -12.95
N ASN A 14 1.52 14.87 -11.70
CA ASN A 14 2.25 15.35 -10.51
C ASN A 14 3.11 14.24 -9.87
N CYS A 15 3.43 13.20 -10.64
CA CYS A 15 4.09 11.99 -10.16
C CYS A 15 5.10 11.50 -11.19
N ASP A 16 6.28 11.09 -10.74
CA ASP A 16 7.32 10.48 -11.59
C ASP A 16 7.22 8.94 -11.60
N PHE A 17 6.42 8.36 -10.71
CA PHE A 17 6.12 6.93 -10.75
C PHE A 17 5.25 6.60 -11.95
N GLU A 18 5.68 5.65 -12.76
CA GLU A 18 4.95 5.18 -13.93
C GLU A 18 4.19 3.89 -13.61
N ALA A 19 2.91 3.81 -13.96
CA ALA A 19 2.14 2.58 -13.87
C ALA A 19 2.68 1.56 -14.87
N LYS A 20 3.25 0.46 -14.39
CA LYS A 20 3.88 -0.58 -15.23
C LYS A 20 3.03 -1.83 -15.33
N ALA A 21 2.16 -2.11 -14.35
CA ALA A 21 1.27 -3.26 -14.42
C ALA A 21 -0.08 -2.96 -13.74
N PHE A 22 -1.12 -3.61 -14.26
CA PHE A 22 -2.45 -3.66 -13.69
C PHE A 22 -2.89 -5.11 -13.57
N GLU A 23 -3.62 -5.46 -12.50
CA GLU A 23 -4.07 -6.82 -12.21
C GLU A 23 -2.91 -7.84 -12.25
N LEU A 24 -1.73 -7.43 -11.72
CA LEU A 24 -0.52 -8.25 -11.75
C LEU A 24 -0.71 -9.52 -10.94
N SER A 25 -0.63 -10.67 -11.60
CA SER A 25 -0.87 -11.98 -10.97
C SER A 25 0.35 -12.47 -10.18
N ILE A 26 0.12 -12.83 -8.92
CA ILE A 26 1.08 -13.55 -8.06
C ILE A 26 0.60 -15.00 -7.94
N ASP A 27 1.10 -15.86 -8.80
CA ASP A 27 0.82 -17.31 -8.80
C ASP A 27 2.01 -18.07 -9.37
N LYS A 28 2.00 -19.41 -9.22
CA LYS A 28 3.07 -20.27 -9.72
C LYS A 28 3.25 -20.14 -11.26
N ASP A 29 2.15 -19.87 -11.99
CA ASP A 29 2.12 -19.64 -13.42
C ASP A 29 1.91 -18.14 -13.75
N GLY A 30 1.96 -17.26 -12.74
CA GLY A 30 1.81 -15.81 -12.86
C GLY A 30 3.11 -15.11 -13.24
N GLU A 31 3.00 -13.78 -13.40
CA GLU A 31 4.13 -12.89 -13.74
C GLU A 31 5.11 -12.74 -12.58
N VAL A 32 4.62 -12.87 -11.35
CA VAL A 32 5.42 -12.91 -10.12
C VAL A 32 5.17 -14.22 -9.40
N LYS A 33 6.23 -14.89 -9.00
CA LYS A 33 6.13 -16.15 -8.29
C LYS A 33 6.00 -15.92 -6.79
N PRO A 34 5.02 -16.56 -6.13
CA PRO A 34 4.86 -16.44 -4.68
C PRO A 34 6.04 -17.05 -3.97
N GLN A 35 6.58 -16.35 -2.98
CA GLN A 35 7.62 -16.89 -2.11
C GLN A 35 7.08 -18.07 -1.31
N ALA A 36 7.82 -19.17 -1.30
CA ALA A 36 7.49 -20.36 -0.49
C ALA A 36 8.10 -20.20 0.91
N LEU A 37 7.26 -19.99 1.93
CA LEU A 37 7.69 -19.91 3.32
C LEU A 37 7.63 -21.32 3.96
N PRO A 38 8.77 -21.90 4.37
CA PRO A 38 8.78 -23.24 4.97
C PRO A 38 8.08 -23.25 6.32
N LEU A 39 7.36 -24.35 6.61
CA LEU A 39 6.64 -24.61 7.85
C LEU A 39 7.41 -25.59 8.74
N GLU A 40 7.19 -25.51 10.05
CA GLU A 40 7.88 -26.35 11.05
C GLU A 40 7.54 -27.85 10.91
N SER A 41 6.30 -28.15 10.55
CA SER A 41 5.81 -29.52 10.33
C SER A 41 6.17 -30.11 8.96
N GLY A 42 7.00 -29.40 8.17
CA GLY A 42 7.32 -29.72 6.78
C GLY A 42 6.34 -29.11 5.78
N GLY A 43 6.79 -29.03 4.53
CA GLY A 43 6.05 -28.31 3.48
C GLY A 43 6.28 -26.81 3.49
N SER A 44 5.45 -26.08 2.79
CA SER A 44 5.54 -24.61 2.71
C SER A 44 4.17 -23.98 2.50
N ILE A 45 4.04 -22.73 2.92
CA ILE A 45 2.89 -21.88 2.59
C ILE A 45 3.28 -20.88 1.50
N GLN A 46 2.38 -20.65 0.57
CA GLN A 46 2.48 -19.64 -0.47
C GLN A 46 1.23 -18.78 -0.47
N ILE A 47 1.41 -17.46 -0.59
CA ILE A 47 0.29 -16.53 -0.73
C ILE A 47 0.16 -16.17 -2.19
N ARG A 48 -1.04 -16.34 -2.74
CA ARG A 48 -1.39 -16.06 -4.12
C ARG A 48 -2.43 -14.96 -4.18
N GLY A 49 -2.45 -14.23 -5.31
CA GLY A 49 -3.43 -13.19 -5.54
C GLY A 49 -3.07 -12.29 -6.70
N SER A 50 -3.60 -11.07 -6.67
CA SER A 50 -3.36 -10.07 -7.71
C SER A 50 -3.14 -8.71 -7.05
N ILE A 51 -2.30 -7.89 -7.68
CA ILE A 51 -2.06 -6.49 -7.31
C ILE A 51 -2.80 -5.64 -8.34
N ASP A 52 -3.70 -4.78 -7.89
CA ASP A 52 -4.52 -3.97 -8.79
C ASP A 52 -3.66 -3.04 -9.67
N ARG A 53 -2.62 -2.41 -9.10
CA ARG A 53 -1.69 -1.54 -9.82
C ARG A 53 -0.29 -1.57 -9.20
N VAL A 54 0.73 -1.68 -10.06
CA VAL A 54 2.15 -1.57 -9.69
C VAL A 54 2.75 -0.39 -10.44
N ASP A 55 3.35 0.54 -9.70
CA ASP A 55 4.08 1.67 -10.27
C ASP A 55 5.55 1.56 -9.94
N VAL A 56 6.39 2.01 -10.86
CA VAL A 56 7.84 1.99 -10.74
C VAL A 56 8.42 3.38 -11.02
N TYR A 57 9.39 3.77 -10.23
CA TYR A 57 10.22 4.96 -10.44
C TYR A 57 11.68 4.54 -10.50
N ASP A 58 12.43 5.03 -11.49
CA ASP A 58 13.87 4.82 -11.61
C ASP A 58 14.62 6.05 -11.11
N LEU A 59 15.41 5.87 -10.06
CA LEU A 59 16.27 6.91 -9.53
C LEU A 59 17.72 6.49 -9.69
N ASN A 60 18.41 7.05 -10.68
CA ASN A 60 19.81 6.77 -10.96
C ASN A 60 20.12 5.28 -11.21
N GLY A 61 19.22 4.54 -11.84
CA GLY A 61 19.37 3.12 -12.15
C GLY A 61 18.89 2.19 -11.04
N GLU A 62 18.41 2.71 -9.92
CA GLU A 62 17.74 1.93 -8.89
C GLU A 62 16.22 2.08 -9.01
N LYS A 63 15.53 0.95 -9.16
CA LYS A 63 14.07 0.92 -9.28
C LYS A 63 13.42 0.95 -7.90
N TYR A 64 12.43 1.80 -7.76
CA TYR A 64 11.56 1.91 -6.59
C TYR A 64 10.14 1.49 -6.97
N VAL A 65 9.54 0.61 -6.18
CA VAL A 65 8.26 -0.03 -6.50
C VAL A 65 7.22 0.31 -5.45
N ARG A 66 6.07 0.85 -5.87
CA ARG A 66 4.89 0.99 -5.02
C ARG A 66 3.74 0.13 -5.56
N VAL A 67 2.94 -0.39 -4.65
CA VAL A 67 1.73 -1.14 -4.97
C VAL A 67 0.51 -0.35 -4.53
N ILE A 68 -0.53 -0.35 -5.35
CA ILE A 68 -1.78 0.38 -5.09
C ILE A 68 -2.95 -0.59 -5.22
N ASP A 69 -3.87 -0.51 -4.26
CA ASP A 69 -5.08 -1.31 -4.20
C ASP A 69 -6.30 -0.38 -4.18
N TYR A 70 -7.29 -0.66 -5.02
CA TYR A 70 -8.50 0.12 -5.16
C TYR A 70 -9.62 -0.44 -4.28
N LYS A 71 -10.06 0.36 -3.30
CA LYS A 71 -11.08 -0.05 -2.32
C LYS A 71 -12.42 0.61 -2.57
N SER A 72 -13.49 -0.17 -2.54
CA SER A 72 -14.87 0.33 -2.57
C SER A 72 -15.33 0.91 -1.24
N GLY A 73 -14.76 0.47 -0.12
CA GLY A 73 -15.08 0.95 1.23
C GLY A 73 -14.05 1.94 1.77
N VAL A 74 -14.47 2.84 2.66
CA VAL A 74 -13.55 3.73 3.39
C VAL A 74 -12.85 2.92 4.47
N LYS A 75 -11.59 2.59 4.23
CA LYS A 75 -10.75 1.92 5.22
C LYS A 75 -9.56 2.82 5.53
N LYS A 76 -9.40 3.17 6.81
CA LYS A 76 -8.21 3.87 7.27
C LYS A 76 -7.08 2.85 7.43
N PHE A 77 -5.93 3.15 6.84
CA PHE A 77 -4.72 2.40 7.08
C PHE A 77 -4.25 2.61 8.53
N LYS A 78 -3.90 1.53 9.20
CA LYS A 78 -3.25 1.56 10.52
C LYS A 78 -2.14 0.52 10.53
N LEU A 79 -0.93 0.94 10.84
CA LEU A 79 0.22 0.04 10.92
C LEU A 79 0.04 -1.00 12.05
N SER A 80 -0.68 -0.66 13.13
CA SER A 80 -1.04 -1.60 14.19
C SER A 80 -1.82 -2.80 13.67
N ASP A 81 -2.77 -2.59 12.74
CA ASP A 81 -3.58 -3.67 12.17
C ASP A 81 -2.69 -4.74 11.50
N ILE A 82 -1.57 -4.32 10.90
CA ILE A 82 -0.61 -5.23 10.26
C ILE A 82 0.13 -6.07 11.30
N LEU A 83 0.53 -5.44 12.41
CA LEU A 83 1.21 -6.16 13.50
C LEU A 83 0.30 -7.20 14.16
N ASP A 84 -1.01 -6.96 14.12
CA ASP A 84 -2.05 -7.88 14.59
C ASP A 84 -2.48 -8.93 13.53
N GLY A 85 -1.80 -8.96 12.37
CA GLY A 85 -2.08 -9.92 11.28
C GLY A 85 -3.22 -9.53 10.35
N LEU A 86 -3.71 -8.29 10.44
CA LEU A 86 -4.75 -7.76 9.54
C LEU A 86 -4.10 -7.00 8.37
N ASN A 87 -4.77 -7.01 7.22
CA ASN A 87 -4.34 -6.24 6.04
C ASN A 87 -2.92 -6.55 5.53
N LEU A 88 -2.42 -7.76 5.79
CA LEU A 88 -1.08 -8.20 5.38
C LEU A 88 -0.91 -8.30 3.86
N GLN A 89 -2.00 -8.52 3.14
CA GLN A 89 -2.01 -8.92 1.73
C GLN A 89 -1.12 -8.04 0.84
N MET A 90 -1.29 -6.74 0.90
CA MET A 90 -0.54 -5.83 0.03
C MET A 90 0.96 -5.77 0.35
N PHE A 91 1.31 -5.91 1.63
CA PHE A 91 2.73 -6.00 2.03
C PHE A 91 3.36 -7.29 1.58
N VAL A 92 2.65 -8.42 1.73
CA VAL A 92 3.12 -9.72 1.22
C VAL A 92 3.35 -9.65 -0.29
N TYR A 93 2.46 -9.01 -1.03
CA TYR A 93 2.59 -8.85 -2.48
C TYR A 93 3.76 -7.92 -2.85
N LEU A 94 3.92 -6.79 -2.15
CA LEU A 94 5.04 -5.89 -2.36
C LEU A 94 6.37 -6.62 -2.13
N PHE A 95 6.50 -7.36 -1.02
CA PHE A 95 7.72 -8.09 -0.71
C PHE A 95 7.96 -9.23 -1.70
N ALA A 96 6.93 -10.00 -2.08
CA ALA A 96 7.08 -11.04 -3.10
C ALA A 96 7.60 -10.47 -4.43
N LEU A 97 7.09 -9.30 -4.83
CA LEU A 97 7.55 -8.61 -6.04
C LEU A 97 9.00 -8.10 -5.91
N CYS A 98 9.37 -7.54 -4.76
CA CYS A 98 10.71 -7.01 -4.52
C CYS A 98 11.76 -8.11 -4.28
N ASP A 99 11.38 -9.26 -3.74
CA ASP A 99 12.29 -10.39 -3.48
C ASP A 99 12.53 -11.26 -4.71
N ASP A 100 11.58 -11.31 -5.65
CA ASP A 100 11.74 -12.07 -6.91
C ASP A 100 12.68 -11.35 -7.87
N LYS A 101 13.98 -11.68 -7.79
CA LYS A 101 15.01 -11.10 -8.66
C LYS A 101 14.79 -11.32 -10.16
N ASN A 102 13.92 -12.27 -10.53
CA ASN A 102 13.56 -12.54 -11.92
C ASN A 102 12.33 -11.76 -12.36
N ALA A 103 11.60 -11.15 -11.42
CA ALA A 103 10.46 -10.30 -11.77
C ALA A 103 10.94 -9.05 -12.54
N ALA A 104 10.31 -8.76 -13.67
CA ALA A 104 10.66 -7.60 -14.51
C ALA A 104 10.52 -6.25 -13.75
N LEU A 105 9.63 -6.22 -12.75
CA LEU A 105 9.34 -5.06 -11.92
C LEU A 105 10.00 -5.13 -10.54
N ASN A 106 11.01 -6.00 -10.35
CA ASN A 106 11.77 -6.05 -9.09
C ASN A 106 12.42 -4.70 -8.78
N GLY A 107 12.46 -4.33 -7.50
CA GLY A 107 13.07 -3.09 -7.04
C GLY A 107 12.96 -2.90 -5.53
N VAL A 108 13.36 -1.73 -5.06
CA VAL A 108 13.26 -1.33 -3.65
C VAL A 108 11.81 -1.02 -3.30
N PRO A 109 11.25 -1.55 -2.20
CA PRO A 109 9.89 -1.26 -1.80
C PRO A 109 9.73 0.21 -1.42
N ALA A 110 8.89 0.94 -2.16
CA ALA A 110 8.66 2.38 -1.98
C ALA A 110 7.36 2.70 -1.24
N GLY A 111 6.36 1.82 -1.27
CA GLY A 111 5.13 2.05 -0.55
C GLY A 111 4.01 1.07 -0.86
N VAL A 112 3.07 1.04 0.07
CA VAL A 112 1.77 0.36 -0.06
C VAL A 112 0.70 1.41 0.09
N LEU A 113 -0.13 1.59 -0.92
CA LEU A 113 -1.15 2.63 -0.96
C LEU A 113 -2.54 2.03 -1.25
N TYR A 114 -3.54 2.62 -0.64
CA TYR A 114 -4.94 2.25 -0.83
C TYR A 114 -5.70 3.48 -1.33
N MET A 115 -6.32 3.38 -2.49
CA MET A 115 -7.14 4.42 -3.08
C MET A 115 -8.62 4.08 -2.93
N HIS A 116 -9.40 4.99 -2.37
CA HIS A 116 -10.84 4.82 -2.31
C HIS A 116 -11.47 5.18 -3.67
N ALA A 117 -11.96 4.19 -4.39
CA ALA A 117 -12.47 4.35 -5.76
C ALA A 117 -14.01 4.40 -5.86
N ALA A 118 -14.75 4.36 -4.73
CA ALA A 118 -16.21 4.36 -4.73
C ALA A 118 -16.81 5.77 -4.71
N ARG A 119 -18.06 5.86 -5.14
CA ARG A 119 -18.90 7.06 -4.98
C ARG A 119 -19.41 7.16 -3.55
N ASN A 120 -18.90 8.11 -2.80
CA ASN A 120 -19.47 8.45 -1.49
C ASN A 120 -20.39 9.65 -1.60
N ILE A 121 -21.46 9.64 -0.80
CA ILE A 121 -22.30 10.82 -0.58
C ILE A 121 -21.48 11.82 0.22
N LEU A 122 -21.27 13.00 -0.35
CA LEU A 122 -20.61 14.10 0.37
C LEU A 122 -21.65 14.78 1.26
N ASN A 123 -21.40 14.80 2.56
CA ASN A 123 -22.25 15.47 3.52
C ASN A 123 -21.72 16.88 3.80
N PHE A 124 -22.63 17.86 3.83
CA PHE A 124 -22.36 19.24 4.16
C PHE A 124 -23.37 19.71 5.22
N ASN A 125 -22.92 20.53 6.15
CA ASN A 125 -23.78 21.06 7.21
C ASN A 125 -24.65 22.22 6.72
N SER A 126 -24.27 22.86 5.59
CA SER A 126 -25.04 23.94 5.00
C SER A 126 -24.82 24.08 3.49
N PRO A 127 -25.75 24.72 2.74
CA PRO A 127 -25.54 25.03 1.32
C PRO A 127 -24.31 25.90 1.05
N ILE A 128 -23.96 26.80 1.97
CA ILE A 128 -22.78 27.67 1.87
C ILE A 128 -21.50 26.84 1.98
N GLU A 129 -21.43 25.91 2.93
CA GLU A 129 -20.32 24.98 3.07
C GLU A 129 -20.18 24.12 1.80
N ALA A 130 -21.28 23.62 1.25
CA ALA A 130 -21.29 22.87 0.01
C ALA A 130 -20.69 23.67 -1.14
N LYS A 131 -21.14 24.91 -1.34
CA LYS A 131 -20.64 25.79 -2.40
C LYS A 131 -19.14 26.07 -2.29
N ASN A 132 -18.61 26.27 -1.08
CA ASN A 132 -17.23 26.67 -0.85
C ASN A 132 -16.25 25.48 -0.84
N ASN A 133 -16.71 24.30 -0.43
CA ASN A 133 -15.83 23.16 -0.16
C ASN A 133 -16.09 21.93 -1.05
N LEU A 134 -17.02 22.02 -2.02
CA LEU A 134 -17.40 20.88 -2.86
C LEU A 134 -16.20 20.26 -3.59
N GLU A 135 -15.40 21.08 -4.27
CA GLU A 135 -14.27 20.59 -5.05
C GLU A 135 -13.17 20.01 -4.15
N ASN A 136 -12.84 20.66 -3.04
CA ASN A 136 -11.85 20.16 -2.09
C ASN A 136 -12.29 18.83 -1.47
N LYS A 137 -13.56 18.67 -1.12
CA LYS A 137 -14.10 17.41 -0.59
C LYS A 137 -14.18 16.32 -1.67
N LYS A 138 -14.41 16.67 -2.93
CA LYS A 138 -14.38 15.73 -4.05
C LYS A 138 -12.95 15.21 -4.29
N GLU A 139 -11.96 16.06 -4.27
CA GLU A 139 -10.57 15.69 -4.47
C GLU A 139 -10.01 14.88 -3.30
N SER A 140 -10.23 15.35 -2.06
CA SER A 140 -9.71 14.70 -0.85
C SER A 140 -10.24 13.29 -0.61
N ARG A 141 -11.40 12.93 -1.17
CA ARG A 141 -11.96 11.57 -1.05
C ARG A 141 -11.14 10.50 -1.76
N PHE A 142 -10.39 10.88 -2.80
CA PHE A 142 -9.54 9.97 -3.58
C PHE A 142 -8.10 9.95 -3.08
N LYS A 143 -7.75 10.82 -2.12
CA LYS A 143 -6.43 10.79 -1.50
C LYS A 143 -6.13 9.39 -0.99
N MET A 144 -5.01 8.85 -1.43
CA MET A 144 -4.55 7.55 -0.97
C MET A 144 -4.18 7.58 0.51
N ASN A 145 -4.40 6.48 1.19
CA ASN A 145 -3.86 6.21 2.51
C ASN A 145 -2.93 4.99 2.43
N GLY A 146 -2.07 4.79 3.43
CA GLY A 146 -1.07 3.73 3.37
C GLY A 146 0.25 4.20 3.93
N ILE A 147 1.36 3.70 3.42
CA ILE A 147 2.70 4.01 3.90
C ILE A 147 3.64 4.29 2.73
N VAL A 148 4.53 5.25 2.92
CA VAL A 148 5.51 5.72 1.93
C VAL A 148 6.92 5.58 2.49
N LEU A 149 7.87 5.14 1.68
CA LEU A 149 9.27 5.06 2.04
C LEU A 149 9.81 6.46 2.37
N SER A 150 10.46 6.56 3.53
CA SER A 150 11.22 7.72 3.94
C SER A 150 12.70 7.53 3.57
N ASP A 151 13.20 8.40 2.75
CA ASP A 151 14.61 8.53 2.40
C ASP A 151 15.16 9.88 2.90
N ASN A 152 16.49 10.05 2.85
CA ASN A 152 17.15 11.21 3.45
C ASN A 152 16.69 12.55 2.85
N ASP A 153 16.44 12.58 1.53
CA ASP A 153 16.09 13.79 0.77
C ASP A 153 14.60 13.90 0.45
N ASN A 154 13.81 12.92 0.94
CA ASN A 154 12.40 12.74 0.58
C ASN A 154 12.18 12.65 -0.94
N ALA A 155 13.17 12.14 -1.68
CA ALA A 155 13.12 12.02 -3.13
C ALA A 155 12.00 11.09 -3.57
N ILE A 156 11.79 9.98 -2.85
CA ILE A 156 10.75 9.01 -3.16
C ILE A 156 9.35 9.60 -2.94
N ALA A 157 9.15 10.32 -1.84
CA ALA A 157 7.87 10.98 -1.59
C ALA A 157 7.60 12.10 -2.63
N LYS A 158 8.61 12.88 -3.00
CA LYS A 158 8.52 13.92 -4.06
C LYS A 158 8.26 13.30 -5.42
N ALA A 159 8.86 12.15 -5.74
CA ALA A 159 8.55 11.44 -6.97
C ALA A 159 7.10 10.92 -7.00
N MET A 160 6.48 10.67 -5.84
CA MET A 160 5.06 10.30 -5.75
C MET A 160 4.10 11.49 -5.84
N GLU A 161 4.53 12.68 -5.37
CA GLU A 161 3.76 13.93 -5.42
C GLU A 161 4.74 15.11 -5.38
N HIS A 162 4.99 15.78 -6.51
CA HIS A 162 6.06 16.77 -6.69
C HIS A 162 6.10 17.83 -5.59
N GLU A 163 4.97 18.46 -5.29
CA GLU A 163 4.91 19.59 -4.34
C GLU A 163 4.62 19.15 -2.89
N LEU A 164 4.42 17.85 -2.65
CA LEU A 164 4.08 17.28 -1.35
C LEU A 164 2.96 18.05 -0.62
N GLU A 165 1.92 18.45 -1.36
CA GLU A 165 0.73 19.09 -0.78
C GLU A 165 -0.09 18.11 0.07
N GLY A 166 0.13 16.80 -0.12
CA GLY A 166 -0.64 15.74 0.50
C GLY A 166 -2.02 15.59 -0.11
N LYS A 167 -2.14 15.85 -1.39
CA LYS A 167 -3.37 15.75 -2.18
C LYS A 167 -3.62 14.33 -2.67
N TYR A 168 -2.55 13.63 -3.07
CA TYR A 168 -2.61 12.28 -3.63
C TYR A 168 -2.14 11.21 -2.66
N ILE A 169 -1.08 11.47 -1.89
CA ILE A 169 -0.46 10.52 -0.98
C ILE A 169 -0.62 10.92 0.50
N PRO A 170 -0.46 9.99 1.48
CA PRO A 170 -0.61 10.29 2.90
C PRO A 170 0.58 11.06 3.51
N VAL A 171 1.34 11.78 2.68
CA VAL A 171 2.55 12.51 3.08
C VAL A 171 2.44 13.94 2.57
N SER A 172 2.93 14.89 3.35
CA SER A 172 2.93 16.32 2.96
C SER A 172 4.12 17.09 3.52
N ALA A 173 4.51 18.16 2.85
CA ALA A 173 5.50 19.09 3.35
C ALA A 173 5.00 19.82 4.62
N SER A 174 5.93 20.16 5.50
CA SER A 174 5.68 20.97 6.69
C SER A 174 6.87 21.87 6.99
N THR A 175 6.71 22.83 7.91
CA THR A 175 7.79 23.74 8.34
C THR A 175 8.99 23.02 8.97
N LYS A 176 8.81 21.76 9.40
CA LYS A 176 9.85 20.94 10.04
C LYS A 176 10.35 19.79 9.15
N GLY A 177 10.06 19.82 7.85
CA GLY A 177 10.37 18.75 6.89
C GLY A 177 9.10 18.10 6.34
N VAL A 178 9.12 16.81 6.13
CA VAL A 178 7.98 16.03 5.63
C VAL A 178 7.27 15.32 6.78
N LYS A 179 5.94 15.28 6.73
CA LYS A 179 5.09 14.61 7.73
C LYS A 179 4.09 13.69 7.05
N GLY A 180 3.63 12.68 7.77
CA GLY A 180 2.63 11.71 7.31
C GLY A 180 3.03 10.27 7.62
N ASP A 181 2.43 9.34 6.91
CA ASP A 181 2.64 7.92 7.12
C ASP A 181 3.92 7.46 6.38
N LEU A 182 5.05 7.64 7.06
CA LEU A 182 6.39 7.36 6.55
C LEU A 182 7.00 6.14 7.25
N ILE A 183 7.80 5.38 6.50
CA ILE A 183 8.55 4.23 7.01
C ILE A 183 9.96 4.22 6.42
N THR A 184 10.97 3.94 7.23
CA THR A 184 12.34 3.76 6.72
C THR A 184 12.52 2.37 6.10
N LEU A 185 13.56 2.21 5.26
CA LEU A 185 13.89 0.91 4.67
C LEU A 185 14.22 -0.14 5.74
N GLU A 186 14.88 0.27 6.83
CA GLU A 186 15.14 -0.60 7.98
C GLU A 186 13.84 -1.08 8.64
N GLN A 187 12.90 -0.17 8.89
CA GLN A 187 11.58 -0.50 9.45
C GLN A 187 10.78 -1.40 8.51
N LEU A 188 10.84 -1.18 7.17
CA LEU A 188 10.24 -2.08 6.18
C LEU A 188 10.85 -3.49 6.26
N GLY A 189 12.17 -3.59 6.41
CA GLY A 189 12.84 -4.88 6.60
C GLY A 189 12.41 -5.61 7.89
N LEU A 190 12.21 -4.87 8.99
CA LEU A 190 11.66 -5.44 10.24
C LEU A 190 10.20 -5.87 10.06
N LEU A 191 9.40 -5.06 9.38
CA LEU A 191 8.01 -5.38 9.07
C LEU A 191 7.90 -6.64 8.19
N HIS A 192 8.75 -6.78 7.18
CA HIS A 192 8.83 -7.97 6.32
C HIS A 192 9.07 -9.24 7.15
N LYS A 193 10.10 -9.24 8.01
CA LYS A 193 10.39 -10.37 8.92
C LYS A 193 9.21 -10.69 9.83
N LYS A 194 8.53 -9.68 10.34
CA LYS A 194 7.34 -9.87 11.19
C LYS A 194 6.19 -10.50 10.42
N ILE A 195 5.93 -10.03 9.19
CA ILE A 195 4.89 -10.57 8.30
C ILE A 195 5.19 -12.03 7.97
N ASP A 196 6.42 -12.37 7.60
CA ASP A 196 6.84 -13.75 7.34
C ASP A 196 6.58 -14.65 8.55
N SER A 197 6.92 -14.18 9.75
CA SER A 197 6.66 -14.90 10.99
C SER A 197 5.16 -15.13 11.22
N LEU A 198 4.32 -14.12 10.99
CA LEU A 198 2.87 -14.23 11.12
C LEU A 198 2.27 -15.21 10.11
N VAL A 199 2.71 -15.13 8.84
CA VAL A 199 2.24 -16.04 7.79
C VAL A 199 2.64 -17.49 8.08
N ARG A 200 3.87 -17.73 8.55
CA ARG A 200 4.32 -19.07 8.98
C ARG A 200 3.48 -19.60 10.16
N LYS A 201 3.24 -18.73 11.15
CA LYS A 201 2.39 -19.09 12.30
C LYS A 201 1.00 -19.51 11.84
N MET A 202 0.34 -18.72 10.98
CA MET A 202 -0.97 -19.06 10.41
C MET A 202 -0.93 -20.38 9.62
N GLY A 203 0.15 -20.62 8.88
CA GLY A 203 0.36 -21.89 8.15
C GLY A 203 0.48 -23.10 9.05
N ASN A 204 1.29 -23.00 10.10
CA ASN A 204 1.48 -24.07 11.10
C ASN A 204 0.17 -24.36 11.86
N GLU A 205 -0.55 -23.33 12.30
CA GLU A 205 -1.85 -23.47 12.98
C GLU A 205 -2.87 -24.17 12.09
N ARG A 206 -2.95 -23.80 10.81
CA ARG A 206 -3.83 -24.45 9.84
C ARG A 206 -3.47 -25.90 9.60
N GLN A 207 -2.18 -26.25 9.49
CA GLN A 207 -1.73 -27.65 9.35
C GLN A 207 -2.09 -28.50 10.57
N ASN A 208 -1.99 -27.93 11.77
CA ASN A 208 -2.31 -28.59 13.02
C ASN A 208 -3.82 -28.65 13.32
N GLY A 209 -4.67 -28.18 12.41
CA GLY A 209 -6.13 -28.19 12.58
C GLY A 209 -6.64 -27.17 13.59
N ALA A 210 -5.82 -26.22 14.03
CA ALA A 210 -6.24 -25.15 14.90
C ALA A 210 -7.11 -24.15 14.12
N ILE A 211 -8.42 -24.16 14.40
CA ILE A 211 -9.42 -23.25 13.78
C ILE A 211 -9.98 -22.30 14.87
N GLU A 212 -9.19 -22.01 15.89
CA GLU A 212 -9.63 -21.09 16.92
C GLU A 212 -9.76 -19.66 16.38
N ARG A 213 -10.95 -19.09 16.50
CA ARG A 213 -11.19 -17.67 16.30
C ARG A 213 -10.76 -16.94 17.57
N ALA A 214 -9.53 -16.41 17.58
CA ALA A 214 -9.13 -15.45 18.60
C ALA A 214 -9.65 -14.07 18.20
N PRO A 215 -10.63 -13.47 18.91
CA PRO A 215 -11.04 -12.09 18.65
C PRO A 215 -9.88 -11.15 18.99
N ILE A 216 -9.66 -10.16 18.13
CA ILE A 216 -8.72 -9.08 18.42
C ILE A 216 -9.41 -8.15 19.42
N GLU A 217 -8.93 -8.14 20.65
CA GLU A 217 -9.37 -7.15 21.64
C GLU A 217 -8.70 -5.80 21.31
N TYR A 218 -9.51 -4.86 20.81
CA TYR A 218 -9.08 -3.48 20.70
C TYR A 218 -9.07 -2.87 22.11
N SER A 219 -7.87 -2.64 22.67
CA SER A 219 -7.76 -1.81 23.86
C SER A 219 -8.23 -0.39 23.52
N THR A 220 -9.39 -0.01 24.02
CA THR A 220 -9.85 1.39 24.02
C THR A 220 -9.00 2.16 25.02
N HIS A 221 -8.03 2.91 24.51
CA HIS A 221 -7.36 3.99 25.22
C HIS A 221 -7.55 5.29 24.47
#